data_7f6cba33d8bc821aeed20fc6fa6a6f87
#
_entry.id   7f6cba33d8bc821aeed20fc6fa6a6f87
#
_cell.length_a   1.000
_cell.length_b   1.000
_cell.length_c   1.000
_cell.angle_alpha   90.00
_cell.angle_beta   90.00
_cell.angle_gamma   90.00
#
_symmetry.space_group_name_H-M   'P 1'
#
loop_
_entity.id
_entity.type
_entity.pdbx_description
1 polymer ?
#
loop_
_entity_poly.entity_id
_entity_poly.type
_entity_poly.pdbx_seq_one_letter_code
_entity_poly.pdbx_strand_id
1 'polypeptide(L)'
;MYSSKQHVNILTALLVAHGIRHAVVCPGSRNSPIVHNLNECPEIQCYPVTDERSAGFYALGMIQKLRQPVVVCVTSGTALLNLAPAVAEAYYQQMPLVVVSADRPLEWIDQLDGQTLPQPDALGRFVRKAVTLPEPHNDDLRWYCNRLVNEALITRHGPVHINVPITEPLFDYTVSELPAERKITWTPADISPTTLNHVTRMFLQSKRPLLISGQPMNPLFDEAVLMIGDDERYVPDFVLYIGGSIVSKRLKRFLRKAKETWVVNATGEVTDTFMNLTHVVQGDGEAVADHIRYMLVTEPHPFVQLWDDLLLRVRQMSEAYKPAYSQMAVVKYFESRVGDEAIVHYANSTAIRLANSFAKHPVFCNRGVNGIEGSLSTAAGCSVVSDKEVYCVIGDLSFFYDQNALWNQNLQGNLRILLLNNGRGGIFNMLPGLEQSPARDAFVAAEHHTSAEGICRQNDIVYLRADGPQDLQQAVDTLLYIDSNRPVLLEVFTDVADDERVYRDYLSVFR
;
A
#
# COMPACT_ATOMS: atom_id res chain seq x y z
N MET A 1 -15.82 29.07 -12.91
CA MET A 1 -14.77 30.13 -13.03
C MET A 1 -13.53 29.66 -12.29
N TYR A 2 -12.35 29.81 -12.88
CA TYR A 2 -11.07 29.36 -12.30
C TYR A 2 -10.32 30.52 -11.65
N SER A 3 -9.29 30.18 -10.85
CA SER A 3 -8.43 31.15 -10.16
C SER A 3 -7.76 32.12 -11.13
N SER A 4 -7.52 33.36 -10.71
CA SER A 4 -6.68 34.31 -11.44
C SER A 4 -5.19 33.89 -11.50
N LYS A 5 -4.77 32.89 -10.71
CA LYS A 5 -3.38 32.43 -10.63
C LYS A 5 -3.00 31.56 -11.83
N GLN A 6 -2.20 32.12 -12.73
CA GLN A 6 -1.89 31.52 -14.02
C GLN A 6 -1.19 30.15 -13.88
N HIS A 7 -0.21 29.99 -12.98
CA HIS A 7 0.49 28.73 -12.75
C HIS A 7 -0.42 27.64 -12.15
N VAL A 8 -1.44 28.02 -11.37
CA VAL A 8 -2.48 27.09 -10.88
C VAL A 8 -3.36 26.61 -12.03
N ASN A 9 -3.70 27.48 -12.98
CA ASN A 9 -4.46 27.10 -14.17
C ASN A 9 -3.66 26.17 -15.08
N ILE A 10 -2.36 26.44 -15.28
CA ILE A 10 -1.43 25.59 -16.04
C ILE A 10 -1.34 24.20 -15.40
N LEU A 11 -1.16 24.14 -14.06
CA LEU A 11 -1.12 22.89 -13.31
C LEU A 11 -2.41 22.08 -13.53
N THR A 12 -3.58 22.70 -13.32
CA THR A 12 -4.88 22.02 -13.48
C THR A 12 -5.06 21.50 -14.90
N ALA A 13 -4.78 22.32 -15.91
CA ALA A 13 -4.89 21.91 -17.33
C ALA A 13 -3.99 20.71 -17.66
N LEU A 14 -2.76 20.69 -17.13
CA LEU A 14 -1.83 19.59 -17.37
C LEU A 14 -2.19 18.33 -16.58
N LEU A 15 -2.72 18.43 -15.36
CA LEU A 15 -3.25 17.27 -14.64
C LEU A 15 -4.33 16.57 -15.47
N VAL A 16 -5.28 17.33 -16.01
CA VAL A 16 -6.32 16.81 -16.92
C VAL A 16 -5.72 16.20 -18.18
N ALA A 17 -4.81 16.91 -18.83
CA ALA A 17 -4.15 16.45 -20.06
C ALA A 17 -3.39 15.13 -19.85
N HIS A 18 -2.78 14.92 -18.67
CA HIS A 18 -2.10 13.68 -18.30
C HIS A 18 -3.04 12.56 -17.83
N GLY A 19 -4.35 12.79 -17.81
CA GLY A 19 -5.34 11.78 -17.48
C GLY A 19 -5.56 11.58 -15.99
N ILE A 20 -5.13 12.52 -15.16
CA ILE A 20 -5.42 12.50 -13.73
C ILE A 20 -6.88 12.92 -13.52
N ARG A 21 -7.64 12.11 -12.79
CA ARG A 21 -9.09 12.27 -12.61
C ARG A 21 -9.52 12.33 -11.15
N HIS A 22 -8.61 12.09 -10.23
CA HIS A 22 -8.91 11.99 -8.79
C HIS A 22 -7.93 12.80 -7.98
N ALA A 23 -8.45 13.56 -7.01
CA ALA A 23 -7.67 14.38 -6.09
C ALA A 23 -8.17 14.25 -4.66
N VAL A 24 -7.33 13.82 -3.74
CA VAL A 24 -7.58 13.91 -2.30
C VAL A 24 -7.13 15.29 -1.84
N VAL A 25 -8.03 16.04 -1.21
CA VAL A 25 -7.79 17.45 -0.87
C VAL A 25 -7.90 17.69 0.63
N CYS A 26 -6.88 18.31 1.19
CA CYS A 26 -6.86 18.71 2.59
C CYS A 26 -7.26 20.18 2.75
N PRO A 27 -7.90 20.56 3.89
CA PRO A 27 -8.34 21.93 4.13
C PRO A 27 -7.15 22.88 4.29
N GLY A 28 -7.35 24.14 3.93
CA GLY A 28 -6.40 25.22 4.12
C GLY A 28 -6.71 26.44 3.27
N SER A 29 -6.21 27.61 3.65
CA SER A 29 -6.42 28.84 2.90
C SER A 29 -5.43 29.00 1.74
N ARG A 30 -4.14 28.65 1.95
CA ARG A 30 -3.10 28.84 0.93
C ARG A 30 -3.30 27.95 -0.30
N ASN A 31 -3.82 26.73 -0.14
CA ASN A 31 -4.13 25.84 -1.25
C ASN A 31 -5.53 26.10 -1.88
N SER A 32 -6.30 27.07 -1.37
CA SER A 32 -7.64 27.36 -1.88
C SER A 32 -7.70 27.59 -3.39
N PRO A 33 -6.79 28.35 -4.03
CA PRO A 33 -6.81 28.51 -5.48
C PRO A 33 -6.64 27.18 -6.25
N ILE A 34 -5.84 26.26 -5.71
CA ILE A 34 -5.62 24.93 -6.30
C ILE A 34 -6.88 24.07 -6.10
N VAL A 35 -7.37 23.98 -4.86
CA VAL A 35 -8.56 23.17 -4.53
C VAL A 35 -9.79 23.66 -5.28
N HIS A 36 -9.96 24.98 -5.38
CA HIS A 36 -11.05 25.58 -6.16
C HIS A 36 -10.98 25.13 -7.63
N ASN A 37 -9.80 25.24 -8.25
CA ASN A 37 -9.63 24.83 -9.64
C ASN A 37 -9.88 23.32 -9.86
N LEU A 38 -9.39 22.48 -8.93
CA LEU A 38 -9.64 21.03 -9.00
C LEU A 38 -11.12 20.70 -8.88
N ASN A 39 -11.85 21.42 -7.98
CA ASN A 39 -13.29 21.21 -7.77
C ASN A 39 -14.16 21.74 -8.90
N GLU A 40 -13.80 22.89 -9.50
CA GLU A 40 -14.51 23.46 -10.65
C GLU A 40 -14.26 22.69 -11.97
N CYS A 41 -13.19 21.89 -12.01
CA CYS A 41 -12.82 21.13 -13.18
C CYS A 41 -13.70 19.86 -13.28
N PRO A 42 -14.58 19.74 -14.30
CA PRO A 42 -15.53 18.63 -14.38
C PRO A 42 -14.86 17.26 -14.63
N GLU A 43 -13.60 17.25 -15.05
CA GLU A 43 -12.83 16.03 -15.28
C GLU A 43 -12.13 15.50 -14.00
N ILE A 44 -12.13 16.25 -12.91
CA ILE A 44 -11.45 15.86 -11.66
C ILE A 44 -12.46 15.72 -10.52
N GLN A 45 -12.51 14.56 -9.92
CA GLN A 45 -13.29 14.33 -8.71
C GLN A 45 -12.43 14.56 -7.46
N CYS A 46 -12.91 15.45 -6.58
CA CYS A 46 -12.24 15.78 -5.32
C CYS A 46 -12.82 14.99 -4.15
N TYR A 47 -11.94 14.55 -3.25
CA TYR A 47 -12.28 13.82 -2.02
C TYR A 47 -11.68 14.57 -0.83
N PRO A 48 -12.52 15.26 -0.01
CA PRO A 48 -12.02 15.98 1.15
C PRO A 48 -11.61 15.03 2.28
N VAL A 49 -10.37 15.16 2.75
CA VAL A 49 -9.81 14.44 3.90
C VAL A 49 -9.02 15.42 4.76
N THR A 50 -9.36 15.53 6.05
CA THR A 50 -8.79 16.57 6.90
C THR A 50 -7.39 16.26 7.38
N ASP A 51 -7.10 15.02 7.81
CA ASP A 51 -5.78 14.59 8.26
C ASP A 51 -4.91 14.29 7.05
N GLU A 52 -3.83 15.04 6.86
CA GLU A 52 -2.94 14.93 5.70
C GLU A 52 -2.25 13.56 5.64
N ARG A 53 -1.90 12.97 6.78
CA ARG A 53 -1.33 11.63 6.83
C ARG A 53 -2.32 10.61 6.27
N SER A 54 -3.56 10.64 6.76
CA SER A 54 -4.65 9.81 6.21
C SER A 54 -4.90 10.09 4.75
N ALA A 55 -4.89 11.36 4.31
CA ALA A 55 -5.09 11.77 2.93
C ALA A 55 -4.04 11.16 1.98
N GLY A 56 -2.77 11.13 2.39
CA GLY A 56 -1.71 10.51 1.62
C GLY A 56 -1.96 9.01 1.41
N PHE A 57 -2.27 8.27 2.46
CA PHE A 57 -2.59 6.84 2.37
C PHE A 57 -3.93 6.57 1.66
N TYR A 58 -4.89 7.46 1.79
CA TYR A 58 -6.13 7.42 1.03
C TYR A 58 -5.85 7.44 -0.48
N ALA A 59 -4.99 8.37 -0.92
CA ALA A 59 -4.56 8.43 -2.31
C ALA A 59 -3.84 7.13 -2.75
N LEU A 60 -3.05 6.50 -1.89
CA LEU A 60 -2.43 5.21 -2.20
C LEU A 60 -3.46 4.10 -2.44
N GLY A 61 -4.50 4.02 -1.62
CA GLY A 61 -5.61 3.07 -1.82
C GLY A 61 -6.32 3.28 -3.15
N MET A 62 -6.57 4.53 -3.51
CA MET A 62 -7.13 4.88 -4.83
C MET A 62 -6.20 4.43 -5.97
N ILE A 63 -4.89 4.68 -5.86
CA ILE A 63 -3.90 4.24 -6.86
C ILE A 63 -3.89 2.72 -7.00
N GLN A 64 -3.95 1.98 -5.90
CA GLN A 64 -3.98 0.50 -5.92
C GLN A 64 -5.18 -0.03 -6.72
N LYS A 65 -6.35 0.59 -6.56
CA LYS A 65 -7.57 0.20 -7.27
C LYS A 65 -7.58 0.65 -8.72
N LEU A 66 -7.26 1.93 -8.96
CA LEU A 66 -7.40 2.57 -10.27
C LEU A 66 -6.22 2.26 -11.22
N ARG A 67 -5.05 1.90 -10.67
CA ARG A 67 -3.79 1.76 -11.41
C ARG A 67 -3.40 3.02 -12.20
N GLN A 68 -3.77 4.18 -11.66
CA GLN A 68 -3.55 5.50 -12.26
C GLN A 68 -2.99 6.47 -11.21
N PRO A 69 -2.31 7.56 -11.64
CA PRO A 69 -1.86 8.60 -10.72
C PRO A 69 -3.05 9.29 -10.01
N VAL A 70 -2.87 9.59 -8.73
CA VAL A 70 -3.83 10.34 -7.91
C VAL A 70 -3.10 11.52 -7.27
N VAL A 71 -3.76 12.68 -7.24
CA VAL A 71 -3.26 13.88 -6.57
C VAL A 71 -3.61 13.82 -5.08
N VAL A 72 -2.67 14.24 -4.22
CA VAL A 72 -2.96 14.69 -2.86
C VAL A 72 -2.55 16.15 -2.74
N CYS A 73 -3.51 17.02 -2.37
CA CYS A 73 -3.29 18.47 -2.30
C CYS A 73 -3.36 18.94 -0.85
N VAL A 74 -2.30 19.61 -0.39
CA VAL A 74 -2.17 20.12 0.98
C VAL A 74 -1.84 21.62 1.01
N THR A 75 -2.15 22.26 2.13
CA THR A 75 -1.77 23.65 2.38
C THR A 75 -0.29 23.78 2.74
N SER A 76 0.19 25.01 2.99
CA SER A 76 1.58 25.28 3.35
C SER A 76 1.94 24.84 4.78
N GLY A 77 3.22 24.69 5.04
CA GLY A 77 3.75 24.37 6.36
C GLY A 77 3.80 22.87 6.65
N THR A 78 3.53 22.49 7.89
CA THR A 78 3.63 21.10 8.37
C THR A 78 2.66 20.13 7.71
N ALA A 79 1.63 20.61 7.02
CA ALA A 79 0.73 19.81 6.20
C ALA A 79 1.50 18.93 5.19
N LEU A 80 2.51 19.49 4.53
CA LEU A 80 3.39 18.73 3.63
C LEU A 80 4.14 17.61 4.35
N LEU A 81 4.67 17.90 5.54
CA LEU A 81 5.47 16.91 6.30
C LEU A 81 4.61 15.76 6.84
N ASN A 82 3.33 15.99 7.08
CA ASN A 82 2.39 14.94 7.46
C ASN A 82 2.17 13.89 6.36
N LEU A 83 2.46 14.23 5.09
CA LEU A 83 2.41 13.27 3.99
C LEU A 83 3.62 12.33 3.94
N ALA A 84 4.71 12.63 4.65
CA ALA A 84 5.98 11.92 4.52
C ALA A 84 5.87 10.39 4.68
N PRO A 85 5.09 9.82 5.63
CA PRO A 85 4.91 8.37 5.74
C PRO A 85 4.29 7.76 4.48
N ALA A 86 3.22 8.36 3.94
CA ALA A 86 2.57 7.89 2.72
C ALA A 86 3.46 8.04 1.49
N VAL A 87 4.23 9.12 1.40
CA VAL A 87 5.19 9.35 0.30
C VAL A 87 6.31 8.32 0.35
N ALA A 88 6.84 8.00 1.54
CA ALA A 88 7.84 6.95 1.69
C ALA A 88 7.28 5.58 1.29
N GLU A 89 6.06 5.24 1.70
CA GLU A 89 5.39 4.01 1.30
C GLU A 89 5.19 3.97 -0.24
N ALA A 90 4.71 5.06 -0.85
CA ALA A 90 4.57 5.20 -2.30
C ALA A 90 5.89 5.01 -3.04
N TYR A 91 6.99 5.56 -2.50
CA TYR A 91 8.32 5.44 -3.09
C TYR A 91 8.76 3.98 -3.18
N TYR A 92 8.67 3.24 -2.10
CA TYR A 92 9.09 1.83 -2.07
C TYR A 92 8.13 0.89 -2.80
N GLN A 93 6.86 1.24 -2.90
CA GLN A 93 5.89 0.53 -3.74
C GLN A 93 5.87 1.02 -5.20
N GLN A 94 6.68 2.04 -5.55
CA GLN A 94 6.74 2.63 -6.90
C GLN A 94 5.38 3.16 -7.40
N MET A 95 4.55 3.66 -6.47
CA MET A 95 3.21 4.17 -6.78
C MET A 95 3.26 5.61 -7.30
N PRO A 96 2.50 5.95 -8.34
CA PRO A 96 2.50 7.28 -8.95
C PRO A 96 1.65 8.29 -8.16
N LEU A 97 2.06 8.59 -6.93
CA LEU A 97 1.44 9.61 -6.08
C LEU A 97 1.91 11.00 -6.51
N VAL A 98 0.96 11.91 -6.80
CA VAL A 98 1.26 13.30 -7.15
C VAL A 98 0.96 14.18 -5.95
N VAL A 99 2.00 14.59 -5.23
CA VAL A 99 1.90 15.53 -4.12
C VAL A 99 1.89 16.95 -4.66
N VAL A 100 0.84 17.71 -4.36
CA VAL A 100 0.72 19.14 -4.68
C VAL A 100 0.63 19.90 -3.36
N SER A 101 1.64 20.71 -3.05
CA SER A 101 1.64 21.59 -1.87
C SER A 101 1.54 23.05 -2.27
N ALA A 102 0.56 23.76 -1.71
CA ALA A 102 0.63 25.21 -1.74
C ALA A 102 1.77 25.71 -0.85
N ASP A 103 2.37 26.85 -1.19
CA ASP A 103 3.44 27.44 -0.43
C ASP A 103 3.28 28.96 -0.30
N ARG A 104 4.01 29.55 0.64
CA ARG A 104 4.22 30.99 0.71
C ARG A 104 5.25 31.41 -0.35
N PRO A 105 5.20 32.68 -0.83
CA PRO A 105 6.29 33.23 -1.60
C PRO A 105 7.62 33.13 -0.86
N LEU A 106 8.71 32.92 -1.62
CA LEU A 106 10.03 32.57 -1.09
C LEU A 106 10.58 33.60 -0.09
N GLU A 107 10.27 34.88 -0.30
CA GLU A 107 10.71 35.99 0.56
C GLU A 107 10.11 35.95 1.98
N TRP A 108 9.06 35.16 2.22
CA TRP A 108 8.44 35.00 3.54
C TRP A 108 8.92 33.77 4.30
N ILE A 109 9.67 32.88 3.66
CA ILE A 109 10.18 31.67 4.30
C ILE A 109 11.25 32.06 5.32
N ASP A 110 11.18 31.45 6.52
CA ASP A 110 12.08 31.73 7.65
C ASP A 110 12.06 33.20 8.15
N GLN A 111 10.97 33.92 7.86
CA GLN A 111 10.76 35.28 8.31
C GLN A 111 9.74 35.38 9.45
N LEU A 112 9.52 34.34 10.23
CA LEU A 112 8.52 34.23 11.30
C LEU A 112 7.07 34.43 10.83
N ASP A 113 6.81 34.30 9.53
CA ASP A 113 5.46 34.27 8.99
C ASP A 113 4.79 32.92 9.31
N GLY A 114 3.47 32.93 9.57
CA GLY A 114 2.72 31.76 9.97
C GLY A 114 2.60 30.70 8.89
N GLN A 115 2.69 29.42 9.25
CA GLN A 115 2.56 28.27 8.35
C GLN A 115 3.60 28.28 7.20
N THR A 116 4.85 28.60 7.51
CA THR A 116 5.98 28.56 6.57
C THR A 116 7.01 27.54 7.02
N LEU A 117 7.63 26.90 6.06
CA LEU A 117 8.87 26.11 6.18
C LEU A 117 9.51 25.99 4.78
N PRO A 118 10.79 25.64 4.67
CA PRO A 118 11.41 25.38 3.38
C PRO A 118 10.81 24.12 2.75
N GLN A 119 9.77 24.29 1.89
CA GLN A 119 9.05 23.17 1.25
C GLN A 119 9.77 22.55 0.04
N PRO A 120 10.50 23.32 -0.80
CA PRO A 120 11.30 22.71 -1.84
C PRO A 120 12.21 21.62 -1.26
N ASP A 121 12.16 20.43 -1.85
CA ASP A 121 12.93 19.24 -1.44
C ASP A 121 12.65 18.70 0.00
N ALA A 122 11.62 19.21 0.71
CA ALA A 122 11.31 18.78 2.08
C ALA A 122 10.98 17.28 2.21
N LEU A 123 10.51 16.62 1.15
CA LEU A 123 10.29 15.18 1.10
C LEU A 123 11.55 14.39 0.71
N GLY A 124 12.64 15.08 0.41
CA GLY A 124 13.97 14.52 0.19
C GLY A 124 14.00 13.43 -0.87
N ARG A 125 14.72 12.35 -0.55
CA ARG A 125 14.90 11.22 -1.47
C ARG A 125 13.64 10.39 -1.73
N PHE A 126 12.56 10.62 -1.00
CA PHE A 126 11.34 9.82 -1.13
C PHE A 126 10.41 10.29 -2.26
N VAL A 127 10.84 11.27 -3.06
CA VAL A 127 10.19 11.63 -4.32
C VAL A 127 11.14 11.41 -5.50
N ARG A 128 10.61 10.96 -6.62
CA ARG A 128 11.41 10.75 -7.86
C ARG A 128 11.72 12.07 -8.57
N LYS A 129 10.83 13.05 -8.39
CA LYS A 129 10.98 14.40 -8.92
C LYS A 129 10.30 15.39 -7.99
N ALA A 130 11.00 16.46 -7.65
CA ALA A 130 10.44 17.64 -6.99
C ALA A 130 10.58 18.85 -7.92
N VAL A 131 9.53 19.67 -8.01
CA VAL A 131 9.54 20.92 -8.78
C VAL A 131 8.83 22.02 -7.99
N THR A 132 9.28 23.27 -8.15
CA THR A 132 8.62 24.46 -7.61
C THR A 132 8.19 25.36 -8.76
N LEU A 133 6.89 25.65 -8.83
CA LEU A 133 6.32 26.44 -9.92
C LEU A 133 6.49 27.93 -9.63
N PRO A 134 7.19 28.71 -10.49
CA PRO A 134 7.19 30.16 -10.37
C PRO A 134 5.81 30.73 -10.71
N GLU A 135 5.46 31.88 -10.15
CA GLU A 135 4.28 32.65 -10.59
C GLU A 135 4.62 33.36 -11.89
N PRO A 136 3.98 33.04 -13.05
CA PRO A 136 4.37 33.57 -14.34
C PRO A 136 3.95 35.04 -14.50
N HIS A 137 4.86 35.87 -14.97
CA HIS A 137 4.60 37.24 -15.38
C HIS A 137 5.06 37.55 -16.82
N ASN A 138 5.55 36.51 -17.53
CA ASN A 138 5.91 36.56 -18.93
C ASN A 138 5.81 35.17 -19.57
N ASP A 139 5.96 35.10 -20.90
CA ASP A 139 5.81 33.85 -21.67
C ASP A 139 6.89 32.82 -21.37
N ASP A 140 8.12 33.25 -21.05
CA ASP A 140 9.21 32.33 -20.71
C ASP A 140 8.93 31.60 -19.39
N LEU A 141 8.41 32.29 -18.38
CA LEU A 141 8.01 31.67 -17.11
C LEU A 141 6.76 30.80 -17.26
N ARG A 142 5.83 31.19 -18.16
CA ARG A 142 4.69 30.34 -18.50
C ARG A 142 5.15 29.04 -19.14
N TRP A 143 6.02 29.11 -20.13
CA TRP A 143 6.66 27.93 -20.73
C TRP A 143 7.40 27.09 -19.69
N TYR A 144 8.11 27.75 -18.76
CA TYR A 144 8.85 27.07 -17.70
C TYR A 144 7.92 26.30 -16.74
N CYS A 145 6.79 26.90 -16.33
CA CYS A 145 5.77 26.20 -15.55
C CYS A 145 5.24 24.96 -16.29
N ASN A 146 4.87 25.12 -17.58
CA ASN A 146 4.41 23.98 -18.40
C ASN A 146 5.46 22.87 -18.40
N ARG A 147 6.75 23.18 -18.61
CA ARG A 147 7.82 22.21 -18.65
C ARG A 147 7.98 21.50 -17.30
N LEU A 148 8.01 22.22 -16.17
CA LEU A 148 8.18 21.65 -14.84
C LEU A 148 7.06 20.69 -14.47
N VAL A 149 5.79 21.06 -14.73
CA VAL A 149 4.64 20.16 -14.48
C VAL A 149 4.74 18.91 -15.34
N ASN A 150 5.04 19.03 -16.64
CA ASN A 150 5.24 17.87 -17.50
C ASN A 150 6.38 16.98 -17.01
N GLU A 151 7.55 17.55 -16.63
CA GLU A 151 8.69 16.79 -16.09
C GLU A 151 8.28 15.97 -14.84
N ALA A 152 7.46 16.54 -13.95
CA ALA A 152 6.95 15.82 -12.81
C ALA A 152 5.99 14.69 -13.23
N LEU A 153 4.99 14.99 -14.08
CA LEU A 153 3.93 14.06 -14.41
C LEU A 153 4.35 12.90 -15.33
N ILE A 154 5.42 13.06 -16.13
CA ILE A 154 5.98 11.94 -16.91
C ILE A 154 6.95 11.06 -16.11
N THR A 155 7.34 11.49 -14.91
CA THR A 155 8.19 10.70 -14.01
C THR A 155 7.46 9.44 -13.57
N ARG A 156 8.14 8.30 -13.66
CA ARG A 156 7.57 6.97 -13.41
C ARG A 156 8.13 6.33 -12.14
N HIS A 157 7.43 5.29 -11.67
CA HIS A 157 7.87 4.40 -10.61
C HIS A 157 8.10 5.08 -9.27
N GLY A 158 7.17 5.95 -8.87
CA GLY A 158 7.17 6.55 -7.55
C GLY A 158 6.50 7.91 -7.49
N PRO A 159 6.45 8.49 -6.29
CA PRO A 159 5.80 9.77 -6.05
C PRO A 159 6.61 10.95 -6.61
N VAL A 160 5.87 12.03 -6.90
CA VAL A 160 6.43 13.33 -7.32
C VAL A 160 5.87 14.43 -6.45
N HIS A 161 6.61 15.53 -6.32
CA HIS A 161 6.20 16.69 -5.54
C HIS A 161 6.19 17.95 -6.43
N ILE A 162 5.06 18.65 -6.46
CA ILE A 162 4.86 19.93 -7.13
C ILE A 162 4.55 20.97 -6.06
N ASN A 163 5.53 21.80 -5.73
CA ASN A 163 5.39 22.91 -4.80
C ASN A 163 4.90 24.14 -5.53
N VAL A 164 3.87 24.82 -5.01
CA VAL A 164 3.19 25.94 -5.67
C VAL A 164 3.14 27.16 -4.76
N PRO A 165 4.17 28.04 -4.79
CA PRO A 165 4.11 29.32 -4.11
C PRO A 165 2.99 30.19 -4.69
N ILE A 166 2.15 30.74 -3.82
CA ILE A 166 0.99 31.55 -4.22
C ILE A 166 0.99 32.87 -3.46
N THR A 167 1.05 33.97 -4.22
CA THR A 167 0.90 35.34 -3.68
C THR A 167 -0.55 35.67 -3.39
N GLU A 168 -0.82 36.66 -2.55
CA GLU A 168 -2.15 37.21 -2.39
C GLU A 168 -2.52 38.14 -3.56
N PRO A 169 -3.83 38.31 -3.87
CA PRO A 169 -5.00 37.71 -3.22
C PRO A 169 -5.18 36.25 -3.61
N LEU A 170 -5.74 35.44 -2.66
CA LEU A 170 -5.99 33.99 -2.87
C LEU A 170 -7.36 33.69 -3.49
N PHE A 171 -8.36 34.52 -3.18
CA PHE A 171 -9.78 34.26 -3.46
C PHE A 171 -10.29 35.11 -4.64
N ASP A 172 -9.56 35.08 -5.75
CA ASP A 172 -9.90 35.75 -7.00
C ASP A 172 -10.10 34.70 -8.12
N TYR A 173 -11.37 34.55 -8.55
CA TYR A 173 -11.81 33.49 -9.47
C TYR A 173 -12.47 34.12 -10.70
N THR A 174 -11.66 34.62 -11.61
CA THR A 174 -12.07 35.46 -12.75
C THR A 174 -11.84 34.84 -14.13
N VAL A 175 -11.15 33.67 -14.19
CA VAL A 175 -10.81 33.03 -15.45
C VAL A 175 -11.94 32.06 -15.86
N SER A 176 -12.49 32.20 -17.06
CA SER A 176 -13.61 31.42 -17.53
C SER A 176 -13.23 30.00 -17.98
N GLU A 177 -12.03 29.83 -18.54
CA GLU A 177 -11.57 28.57 -19.12
C GLU A 177 -10.11 28.31 -18.77
N LEU A 178 -9.77 27.01 -18.58
CA LEU A 178 -8.38 26.62 -18.41
C LEU A 178 -7.59 26.83 -19.71
N PRO A 179 -6.30 27.17 -19.63
CA PRO A 179 -5.47 27.32 -20.81
C PRO A 179 -5.27 26.00 -21.54
N ALA A 180 -5.19 26.06 -22.86
CA ALA A 180 -4.73 24.92 -23.66
C ALA A 180 -3.22 24.78 -23.48
N GLU A 181 -2.79 23.74 -22.77
CA GLU A 181 -1.39 23.50 -22.43
C GLU A 181 -0.80 22.34 -23.25
N ARG A 182 0.47 22.50 -23.64
CA ARG A 182 1.19 21.44 -24.35
C ARG A 182 1.54 20.30 -23.40
N LYS A 183 1.02 19.11 -23.68
CA LYS A 183 1.40 17.87 -23.01
C LYS A 183 2.68 17.30 -23.62
N ILE A 184 3.60 16.89 -22.78
CA ILE A 184 4.78 16.08 -23.15
C ILE A 184 4.44 14.63 -22.85
N THR A 185 4.58 13.74 -23.83
CA THR A 185 4.38 12.31 -23.66
C THR A 185 5.72 11.60 -23.54
N TRP A 186 5.75 10.54 -22.73
CA TRP A 186 6.90 9.66 -22.60
C TRP A 186 6.49 8.24 -22.99
N THR A 187 7.31 7.59 -23.81
CA THR A 187 7.11 6.21 -24.21
C THR A 187 8.14 5.33 -23.52
N PRO A 188 7.71 4.33 -22.71
CA PRO A 188 8.63 3.41 -22.06
C PRO A 188 9.34 2.52 -23.07
N ALA A 189 10.53 2.06 -22.70
CA ALA A 189 11.18 0.95 -23.39
C ALA A 189 10.64 -0.35 -22.81
N ASP A 190 10.06 -1.21 -23.65
CA ASP A 190 9.63 -2.54 -23.25
C ASP A 190 10.81 -3.48 -23.13
N ILE A 191 10.63 -4.56 -22.33
CA ILE A 191 11.61 -5.66 -22.30
C ILE A 191 11.75 -6.26 -23.70
N SER A 192 12.96 -6.32 -24.21
CA SER A 192 13.15 -6.84 -25.57
C SER A 192 12.82 -8.34 -25.62
N PRO A 193 12.28 -8.84 -26.76
CA PRO A 193 12.07 -10.29 -26.94
C PRO A 193 13.34 -11.10 -26.70
N THR A 194 14.49 -10.56 -27.05
CA THR A 194 15.80 -11.20 -26.81
C THR A 194 16.08 -11.35 -25.32
N THR A 195 15.85 -10.29 -24.53
CA THR A 195 16.02 -10.31 -23.08
C THR A 195 15.02 -11.26 -22.43
N LEU A 196 13.76 -11.20 -22.83
CA LEU A 196 12.69 -12.07 -22.31
C LEU A 196 13.03 -13.55 -22.56
N ASN A 197 13.42 -13.90 -23.80
CA ASN A 197 13.83 -15.23 -24.17
C ASN A 197 15.11 -15.68 -23.41
N HIS A 198 16.04 -14.77 -23.16
CA HIS A 198 17.23 -15.07 -22.38
C HIS A 198 16.90 -15.43 -20.93
N VAL A 199 16.11 -14.61 -20.25
CA VAL A 199 15.67 -14.86 -18.87
C VAL A 199 14.91 -16.17 -18.77
N THR A 200 13.95 -16.40 -19.67
CA THR A 200 13.16 -17.64 -19.73
C THR A 200 14.03 -18.86 -19.93
N ARG A 201 14.99 -18.80 -20.88
CA ARG A 201 15.92 -19.90 -21.12
C ARG A 201 16.78 -20.21 -19.90
N MET A 202 17.30 -19.19 -19.22
CA MET A 202 18.09 -19.36 -18.00
C MET A 202 17.29 -20.06 -16.92
N PHE A 203 16.01 -19.68 -16.75
CA PHE A 203 15.10 -20.33 -15.83
C PHE A 203 14.86 -21.80 -16.18
N LEU A 204 14.44 -22.10 -17.41
CA LEU A 204 14.11 -23.46 -17.85
C LEU A 204 15.31 -24.39 -17.92
N GLN A 205 16.52 -23.90 -18.18
CA GLN A 205 17.75 -24.71 -18.24
C GLN A 205 18.40 -24.93 -16.87
N SER A 206 18.01 -24.18 -15.85
CA SER A 206 18.49 -24.42 -14.49
C SER A 206 17.97 -25.75 -13.97
N LYS A 207 18.73 -26.43 -13.13
CA LYS A 207 18.33 -27.75 -12.59
C LYS A 207 17.23 -27.61 -11.54
N ARG A 208 17.25 -26.52 -10.77
CA ARG A 208 16.36 -26.26 -9.66
C ARG A 208 15.89 -24.79 -9.66
N PRO A 209 15.13 -24.36 -10.69
CA PRO A 209 14.68 -22.97 -10.79
C PRO A 209 13.50 -22.69 -9.87
N LEU A 210 13.45 -21.51 -9.27
CA LEU A 210 12.31 -21.03 -8.47
C LEU A 210 11.94 -19.61 -8.85
N LEU A 211 10.66 -19.39 -9.21
CA LEU A 211 10.10 -18.08 -9.48
C LEU A 211 9.46 -17.56 -8.20
N ILE A 212 9.86 -16.37 -7.75
CA ILE A 212 9.36 -15.74 -6.52
C ILE A 212 8.89 -14.31 -6.81
N SER A 213 7.67 -14.02 -6.37
CA SER A 213 7.15 -12.65 -6.27
C SER A 213 7.02 -12.24 -4.81
N GLY A 214 7.37 -10.99 -4.48
CA GLY A 214 7.14 -10.43 -3.16
C GLY A 214 5.75 -9.81 -3.00
N GLN A 215 4.98 -9.70 -4.09
CA GLN A 215 3.64 -9.11 -4.05
C GLN A 215 2.61 -10.00 -4.74
N PRO A 216 1.42 -10.03 -4.16
CA PRO A 216 1.06 -9.54 -2.82
C PRO A 216 1.51 -10.48 -1.71
N MET A 217 1.72 -11.77 -1.98
CA MET A 217 2.09 -12.78 -0.99
C MET A 217 2.74 -14.00 -1.62
N ASN A 218 3.39 -14.80 -0.76
CA ASN A 218 3.84 -16.15 -1.06
C ASN A 218 3.07 -17.12 -0.14
N PRO A 219 1.80 -17.46 -0.46
CA PRO A 219 0.95 -18.24 0.41
C PRO A 219 1.58 -19.60 0.74
N LEU A 220 1.59 -19.97 2.03
CA LEU A 220 2.07 -21.27 2.53
C LEU A 220 3.58 -21.55 2.35
N PHE A 221 4.36 -20.62 1.80
CA PHE A 221 5.82 -20.84 1.67
C PHE A 221 6.54 -20.88 3.03
N ASP A 222 6.02 -20.21 4.05
CA ASP A 222 6.60 -20.26 5.41
C ASP A 222 6.42 -21.66 6.02
N GLU A 223 5.27 -22.25 5.83
CA GLU A 223 4.90 -23.62 6.24
C GLU A 223 5.67 -24.65 5.42
N ALA A 224 5.75 -24.46 4.10
CA ALA A 224 6.49 -25.33 3.21
C ALA A 224 7.98 -25.39 3.60
N VAL A 225 8.62 -24.26 3.89
CA VAL A 225 10.01 -24.21 4.34
C VAL A 225 10.18 -24.84 5.73
N LEU A 226 9.18 -24.79 6.61
CA LEU A 226 9.20 -25.56 7.87
C LEU A 226 9.18 -27.06 7.59
N MET A 227 8.30 -27.52 6.71
CA MET A 227 8.14 -28.94 6.38
C MET A 227 9.39 -29.53 5.68
N ILE A 228 10.04 -28.76 4.84
CA ILE A 228 11.28 -29.14 4.19
C ILE A 228 12.40 -29.38 5.21
N GLY A 229 12.51 -28.52 6.25
CA GLY A 229 13.63 -28.53 7.18
C GLY A 229 14.96 -28.31 6.44
N ASP A 230 15.87 -29.29 6.55
CA ASP A 230 17.19 -29.27 5.91
C ASP A 230 17.29 -30.11 4.64
N ASP A 231 16.16 -30.48 4.04
CA ASP A 231 16.17 -31.28 2.79
C ASP A 231 16.67 -30.47 1.59
N GLU A 232 17.91 -30.74 1.20
CA GLU A 232 18.59 -30.02 0.11
C GLU A 232 17.96 -30.22 -1.27
N ARG A 233 17.09 -31.23 -1.45
CA ARG A 233 16.37 -31.44 -2.72
C ARG A 233 15.52 -30.26 -3.12
N TYR A 234 15.02 -29.49 -2.15
CA TYR A 234 14.17 -28.31 -2.35
C TYR A 234 14.96 -27.01 -2.47
N VAL A 235 16.27 -27.02 -2.23
CA VAL A 235 17.09 -25.81 -2.33
C VAL A 235 17.26 -25.42 -3.80
N PRO A 236 16.80 -24.24 -4.24
CA PRO A 236 16.98 -23.81 -5.63
C PRO A 236 18.47 -23.56 -5.95
N ASP A 237 18.86 -23.82 -7.19
CA ASP A 237 20.14 -23.35 -7.71
C ASP A 237 19.99 -22.00 -8.42
N PHE A 238 18.81 -21.67 -8.89
CA PHE A 238 18.48 -20.42 -9.54
C PHE A 238 17.17 -19.84 -9.00
N VAL A 239 17.18 -18.58 -8.57
CA VAL A 239 15.98 -17.84 -8.16
C VAL A 239 15.74 -16.70 -9.11
N LEU A 240 14.56 -16.65 -9.71
CA LEU A 240 14.08 -15.47 -10.42
C LEU A 240 13.12 -14.71 -9.51
N TYR A 241 13.53 -13.51 -9.12
CA TYR A 241 12.78 -12.66 -8.18
C TYR A 241 12.18 -11.47 -8.91
N ILE A 242 10.86 -11.39 -8.97
CA ILE A 242 10.12 -10.31 -9.64
C ILE A 242 9.70 -9.19 -8.69
N GLY A 243 10.57 -8.86 -7.75
CA GLY A 243 10.43 -7.72 -6.85
C GLY A 243 9.38 -7.88 -5.75
N GLY A 244 9.09 -6.76 -5.08
CA GLY A 244 8.17 -6.68 -3.96
C GLY A 244 8.78 -7.06 -2.61
N SER A 245 7.99 -7.03 -1.54
CA SER A 245 8.45 -7.28 -0.17
C SER A 245 7.93 -8.62 0.35
N ILE A 246 8.81 -9.60 0.54
CA ILE A 246 8.47 -10.90 1.12
C ILE A 246 8.20 -10.76 2.61
N VAL A 247 7.05 -11.27 3.08
CA VAL A 247 6.62 -11.26 4.49
C VAL A 247 7.49 -12.19 5.34
N SER A 248 7.73 -13.42 4.87
CA SER A 248 8.39 -14.48 5.63
C SER A 248 9.90 -14.26 5.76
N LYS A 249 10.37 -14.12 7.01
CA LYS A 249 11.81 -14.11 7.32
C LYS A 249 12.44 -15.49 7.10
N ARG A 250 11.68 -16.57 7.27
CA ARG A 250 12.14 -17.96 7.07
C ARG A 250 12.40 -18.20 5.59
N LEU A 251 11.46 -17.84 4.72
CA LEU A 251 11.64 -17.93 3.27
C LEU A 251 12.86 -17.14 2.80
N LYS A 252 13.06 -15.89 3.29
CA LYS A 252 14.25 -15.11 2.96
C LYS A 252 15.54 -15.83 3.32
N ARG A 253 15.62 -16.45 4.51
CA ARG A 253 16.82 -17.23 4.92
C ARG A 253 17.01 -18.47 4.04
N PHE A 254 15.93 -19.15 3.71
CA PHE A 254 15.97 -20.33 2.85
C PHE A 254 16.51 -19.98 1.46
N LEU A 255 16.02 -18.89 0.85
CA LEU A 255 16.46 -18.44 -0.49
C LEU A 255 17.92 -17.98 -0.53
N ARG A 256 18.54 -17.64 0.61
CA ARG A 256 20.00 -17.40 0.70
C ARG A 256 20.85 -18.64 0.43
N LYS A 257 20.27 -19.84 0.51
CA LYS A 257 20.95 -21.09 0.16
C LYS A 257 21.05 -21.29 -1.36
N ALA A 258 20.30 -20.53 -2.16
CA ALA A 258 20.37 -20.61 -3.62
C ALA A 258 21.76 -20.20 -4.14
N LYS A 259 22.16 -20.79 -5.25
CA LYS A 259 23.47 -20.50 -5.87
C LYS A 259 23.49 -19.08 -6.45
N GLU A 260 22.39 -18.65 -7.08
CA GLU A 260 22.27 -17.32 -7.65
C GLU A 260 20.82 -16.85 -7.70
N THR A 261 20.66 -15.52 -7.72
CA THR A 261 19.37 -14.85 -7.92
C THR A 261 19.49 -13.84 -9.05
N TRP A 262 18.48 -13.80 -9.89
CA TRP A 262 18.24 -12.72 -10.82
C TRP A 262 17.01 -11.94 -10.35
N VAL A 263 17.10 -10.61 -10.37
CA VAL A 263 15.94 -9.74 -10.04
C VAL A 263 15.42 -9.06 -11.31
N VAL A 264 14.11 -9.07 -11.49
CA VAL A 264 13.43 -8.30 -12.54
C VAL A 264 12.65 -7.18 -11.86
N ASN A 265 12.93 -5.93 -12.22
CA ASN A 265 12.17 -4.78 -11.76
C ASN A 265 12.17 -3.66 -12.80
N ALA A 266 11.16 -2.79 -12.71
CA ALA A 266 10.95 -1.73 -13.69
C ALA A 266 12.01 -0.62 -13.66
N THR A 267 12.72 -0.44 -12.55
CA THR A 267 13.69 0.65 -12.35
C THR A 267 15.12 0.26 -12.68
N GLY A 268 15.44 -1.04 -12.74
CA GLY A 268 16.82 -1.52 -12.84
C GLY A 268 17.64 -1.35 -11.54
N GLU A 269 16.97 -1.03 -10.41
CA GLU A 269 17.64 -0.88 -9.12
C GLU A 269 18.18 -2.22 -8.59
N VAL A 270 19.36 -2.17 -7.98
CA VAL A 270 20.00 -3.33 -7.35
C VAL A 270 19.36 -3.58 -5.99
N THR A 271 18.65 -4.70 -5.85
CA THR A 271 18.03 -5.14 -4.59
C THR A 271 18.45 -6.58 -4.28
N ASP A 272 19.50 -6.74 -3.47
CA ASP A 272 20.04 -8.05 -3.09
C ASP A 272 19.43 -8.57 -1.79
N THR A 273 18.15 -8.94 -1.83
CA THR A 273 17.39 -9.42 -0.66
C THR A 273 17.94 -10.75 -0.11
N PHE A 274 18.53 -11.58 -0.97
CA PHE A 274 18.97 -12.93 -0.60
C PHE A 274 20.49 -13.08 -0.48
N MET A 275 21.25 -12.01 -0.71
CA MET A 275 22.73 -11.99 -0.60
C MET A 275 23.43 -12.90 -1.62
N ASN A 276 22.79 -13.13 -2.77
CA ASN A 276 23.30 -14.00 -3.85
C ASN A 276 22.87 -13.48 -5.24
N LEU A 277 22.61 -12.18 -5.35
CA LEU A 277 22.22 -11.52 -6.59
C LEU A 277 23.39 -11.51 -7.59
N THR A 278 23.13 -11.99 -8.81
CA THR A 278 24.11 -11.97 -9.90
C THR A 278 23.68 -11.11 -11.09
N HIS A 279 22.36 -10.90 -11.29
CA HIS A 279 21.86 -10.14 -12.43
C HIS A 279 20.65 -9.27 -12.03
N VAL A 280 20.60 -8.08 -12.64
CA VAL A 280 19.42 -7.19 -12.62
C VAL A 280 18.91 -7.07 -14.05
N VAL A 281 17.64 -7.37 -14.23
CA VAL A 281 16.93 -7.22 -15.50
C VAL A 281 15.94 -6.08 -15.34
N GLN A 282 16.12 -5.01 -16.12
CA GLN A 282 15.13 -3.93 -16.14
C GLN A 282 13.98 -4.32 -17.06
N GLY A 283 12.75 -4.34 -16.52
CA GLY A 283 11.56 -4.69 -17.26
C GLY A 283 10.36 -4.95 -16.36
N ASP A 284 9.24 -5.30 -16.99
CA ASP A 284 8.02 -5.71 -16.30
C ASP A 284 8.17 -7.16 -15.78
N GLY A 285 8.20 -7.30 -14.46
CA GLY A 285 8.32 -8.61 -13.80
C GLY A 285 7.10 -9.51 -14.03
N GLU A 286 5.89 -8.95 -14.11
CA GLU A 286 4.67 -9.74 -14.37
C GLU A 286 4.68 -10.31 -15.80
N ALA A 287 5.08 -9.51 -16.79
CA ALA A 287 5.20 -9.99 -18.16
C ALA A 287 6.21 -11.16 -18.28
N VAL A 288 7.33 -11.07 -17.52
CA VAL A 288 8.32 -12.18 -17.45
C VAL A 288 7.72 -13.40 -16.75
N ALA A 289 7.01 -13.21 -15.65
CA ALA A 289 6.37 -14.30 -14.92
C ALA A 289 5.31 -15.02 -15.76
N ASP A 290 4.47 -14.29 -16.46
CA ASP A 290 3.44 -14.85 -17.33
C ASP A 290 4.03 -15.64 -18.49
N HIS A 291 5.11 -15.14 -19.07
CA HIS A 291 5.80 -15.86 -20.13
C HIS A 291 6.41 -17.19 -19.62
N ILE A 292 7.03 -17.19 -18.44
CA ILE A 292 7.56 -18.41 -17.82
C ILE A 292 6.42 -19.38 -17.47
N ARG A 293 5.30 -18.91 -16.90
CA ARG A 293 4.14 -19.74 -16.59
C ARG A 293 3.60 -20.42 -17.87
N TYR A 294 3.49 -19.65 -18.96
CA TYR A 294 3.07 -20.19 -20.25
C TYR A 294 4.01 -21.30 -20.74
N MET A 295 5.32 -21.08 -20.65
CA MET A 295 6.30 -22.09 -21.06
C MET A 295 6.26 -23.33 -20.18
N LEU A 296 6.05 -23.19 -18.87
CA LEU A 296 5.92 -24.34 -17.94
C LEU A 296 4.69 -25.21 -18.20
N VAL A 297 3.64 -24.68 -18.82
CA VAL A 297 2.49 -25.48 -19.27
C VAL A 297 2.88 -26.40 -20.41
N THR A 298 3.72 -25.94 -21.33
CA THR A 298 4.18 -26.73 -22.50
C THR A 298 5.38 -27.62 -22.20
N GLU A 299 6.25 -27.19 -21.31
CA GLU A 299 7.48 -27.86 -20.89
C GLU A 299 7.57 -27.91 -19.35
N PRO A 300 6.84 -28.85 -18.70
CA PRO A 300 6.85 -28.98 -17.25
C PRO A 300 8.26 -29.23 -16.70
N HIS A 301 8.61 -28.53 -15.62
CA HIS A 301 9.92 -28.64 -15.00
C HIS A 301 9.84 -29.50 -13.70
N PRO A 302 10.63 -30.58 -13.56
CA PRO A 302 10.54 -31.49 -12.42
C PRO A 302 10.71 -30.81 -11.05
N PHE A 303 11.57 -29.81 -10.94
CA PHE A 303 11.78 -29.09 -9.69
C PHE A 303 10.58 -28.20 -9.34
N VAL A 304 9.93 -27.57 -10.32
CA VAL A 304 8.72 -26.79 -10.11
C VAL A 304 7.59 -27.71 -9.64
N GLN A 305 7.42 -28.86 -10.28
CA GLN A 305 6.45 -29.87 -9.84
C GLN A 305 6.69 -30.36 -8.42
N LEU A 306 7.96 -30.57 -8.03
CA LEU A 306 8.32 -30.93 -6.66
C LEU A 306 7.84 -29.91 -5.63
N TRP A 307 7.94 -28.61 -5.94
CA TRP A 307 7.43 -27.53 -5.12
C TRP A 307 5.91 -27.45 -5.14
N ASP A 308 5.27 -27.65 -6.28
CA ASP A 308 3.81 -27.64 -6.42
C ASP A 308 3.19 -28.77 -5.59
N ASP A 309 3.76 -29.99 -5.62
CA ASP A 309 3.33 -31.13 -4.80
C ASP A 309 3.49 -30.84 -3.31
N LEU A 310 4.58 -30.21 -2.90
CA LEU A 310 4.80 -29.78 -1.52
C LEU A 310 3.76 -28.76 -1.08
N LEU A 311 3.56 -27.71 -1.87
CA LEU A 311 2.59 -26.64 -1.56
C LEU A 311 1.16 -27.17 -1.50
N LEU A 312 0.80 -28.11 -2.39
CA LEU A 312 -0.50 -28.79 -2.34
C LEU A 312 -0.69 -29.54 -1.02
N ARG A 313 0.32 -30.29 -0.59
CA ARG A 313 0.28 -31.03 0.67
C ARG A 313 0.20 -30.11 1.88
N VAL A 314 0.99 -29.03 1.89
CA VAL A 314 0.96 -28.01 2.94
C VAL A 314 -0.42 -27.36 3.00
N ARG A 315 -1.03 -27.06 1.85
CA ARG A 315 -2.38 -26.50 1.78
C ARG A 315 -3.41 -27.42 2.40
N GLN A 316 -3.39 -28.71 2.06
CA GLN A 316 -4.30 -29.71 2.65
C GLN A 316 -4.17 -29.78 4.18
N MET A 317 -2.95 -29.74 4.70
CA MET A 317 -2.69 -29.75 6.14
C MET A 317 -3.17 -28.45 6.81
N SER A 318 -2.91 -27.29 6.19
CA SER A 318 -3.39 -26.00 6.68
C SER A 318 -4.93 -25.92 6.69
N GLU A 319 -5.59 -26.44 5.65
CA GLU A 319 -7.06 -26.49 5.58
C GLU A 319 -7.67 -27.44 6.63
N ALA A 320 -7.02 -28.56 6.89
CA ALA A 320 -7.47 -29.54 7.88
C ALA A 320 -7.29 -29.07 9.33
N TYR A 321 -6.35 -28.14 9.59
CA TYR A 321 -6.10 -27.63 10.95
C TYR A 321 -7.31 -26.83 11.46
N LYS A 322 -7.77 -27.12 12.66
CA LYS A 322 -8.89 -26.43 13.32
C LYS A 322 -8.38 -25.62 14.50
N PRO A 323 -8.12 -24.31 14.31
CA PRO A 323 -7.62 -23.49 15.41
C PRO A 323 -8.68 -23.33 16.51
N ALA A 324 -8.24 -23.34 17.78
CA ALA A 324 -9.04 -22.83 18.88
C ALA A 324 -9.32 -21.34 18.69
N TYR A 325 -10.29 -20.79 19.44
CA TYR A 325 -10.63 -19.37 19.36
C TYR A 325 -9.39 -18.50 19.54
N SER A 326 -9.13 -17.64 18.57
CA SER A 326 -7.93 -16.82 18.44
C SER A 326 -8.05 -15.95 17.18
N GLN A 327 -7.16 -14.98 16.99
CA GLN A 327 -7.07 -14.23 15.73
C GLN A 327 -6.92 -15.15 14.50
N MET A 328 -6.24 -16.29 14.66
CA MET A 328 -6.12 -17.27 13.60
C MET A 328 -7.46 -17.91 13.25
N ALA A 329 -8.28 -18.28 14.23
CA ALA A 329 -9.62 -18.80 13.99
C ALA A 329 -10.51 -17.78 13.29
N VAL A 330 -10.43 -16.53 13.69
CA VAL A 330 -11.17 -15.39 13.10
C VAL A 330 -10.81 -15.22 11.63
N VAL A 331 -9.53 -15.08 11.31
CA VAL A 331 -9.07 -14.88 9.93
C VAL A 331 -9.35 -16.11 9.07
N LYS A 332 -9.13 -17.31 9.59
CA LYS A 332 -9.44 -18.55 8.86
C LYS A 332 -10.93 -18.67 8.52
N TYR A 333 -11.82 -18.32 9.47
CA TYR A 333 -13.26 -18.31 9.21
C TYR A 333 -13.64 -17.25 8.19
N PHE A 334 -13.14 -16.00 8.36
CA PHE A 334 -13.36 -14.92 7.41
C PHE A 334 -12.93 -15.32 5.98
N GLU A 335 -11.72 -15.87 5.80
CA GLU A 335 -11.19 -16.32 4.51
C GLU A 335 -11.97 -17.50 3.90
N SER A 336 -12.67 -18.26 4.72
CA SER A 336 -13.56 -19.33 4.24
C SER A 336 -14.88 -18.82 3.69
N ARG A 337 -15.24 -17.56 3.98
CA ARG A 337 -16.55 -16.96 3.69
C ARG A 337 -16.48 -15.76 2.74
N VAL A 338 -15.36 -15.04 2.73
CA VAL A 338 -15.17 -13.90 1.82
C VAL A 338 -15.18 -14.38 0.36
N GLY A 339 -15.86 -13.64 -0.51
CA GLY A 339 -15.97 -14.01 -1.93
C GLY A 339 -14.69 -13.73 -2.71
N ASP A 340 -14.45 -14.49 -3.76
CA ASP A 340 -13.23 -14.37 -4.60
C ASP A 340 -13.09 -13.01 -5.29
N GLU A 341 -14.19 -12.27 -5.46
CA GLU A 341 -14.24 -10.96 -6.08
C GLU A 341 -14.00 -9.79 -5.11
N ALA A 342 -13.93 -10.07 -3.80
CA ALA A 342 -13.72 -9.08 -2.77
C ALA A 342 -12.30 -8.47 -2.86
N ILE A 343 -12.21 -7.19 -2.48
CA ILE A 343 -10.94 -6.50 -2.33
C ILE A 343 -10.56 -6.53 -0.86
N VAL A 344 -9.47 -7.21 -0.51
CA VAL A 344 -9.09 -7.38 0.89
C VAL A 344 -7.73 -6.74 1.17
N HIS A 345 -7.73 -5.79 2.08
CA HIS A 345 -6.54 -5.16 2.64
C HIS A 345 -6.18 -5.80 3.98
N TYR A 346 -4.94 -6.19 4.14
CA TYR A 346 -4.39 -6.67 5.40
C TYR A 346 -3.38 -5.68 5.95
N ALA A 347 -3.55 -5.28 7.21
CA ALA A 347 -2.55 -4.48 7.89
C ALA A 347 -1.28 -5.28 8.18
N ASN A 348 -0.18 -4.56 8.40
CA ASN A 348 1.09 -5.17 8.76
C ASN A 348 1.02 -5.95 10.09
N SER A 349 2.09 -6.64 10.47
CA SER A 349 2.23 -7.47 11.68
C SER A 349 1.49 -8.81 11.59
N THR A 350 0.61 -9.14 12.54
CA THR A 350 -0.06 -10.46 12.62
C THR A 350 -1.06 -10.64 11.48
N ALA A 351 -1.83 -9.62 11.13
CA ALA A 351 -2.87 -9.70 10.11
C ALA A 351 -2.33 -10.24 8.77
N ILE A 352 -1.30 -9.63 8.20
CA ILE A 352 -0.73 -10.10 6.92
C ILE A 352 -0.07 -11.49 7.02
N ARG A 353 0.41 -11.88 8.20
CA ARG A 353 0.96 -13.23 8.38
C ARG A 353 -0.13 -14.29 8.35
N LEU A 354 -1.28 -14.02 8.96
CA LEU A 354 -2.45 -14.89 8.89
C LEU A 354 -3.04 -14.97 7.47
N ALA A 355 -3.05 -13.83 6.74
CA ALA A 355 -3.39 -13.84 5.33
C ALA A 355 -2.47 -14.77 4.53
N ASN A 356 -1.17 -14.74 4.80
CA ASN A 356 -0.19 -15.58 4.10
C ASN A 356 -0.42 -17.08 4.31
N SER A 357 -1.10 -17.47 5.39
CA SER A 357 -1.47 -18.87 5.65
C SER A 357 -2.87 -19.25 5.10
N PHE A 358 -3.81 -18.30 4.99
CA PHE A 358 -5.20 -18.63 4.70
C PHE A 358 -5.84 -17.96 3.50
N ALA A 359 -5.34 -16.80 3.03
CA ALA A 359 -5.94 -16.12 1.89
C ALA A 359 -5.74 -16.90 0.59
N LYS A 360 -6.83 -16.97 -0.20
CA LYS A 360 -6.88 -17.70 -1.48
C LYS A 360 -6.99 -16.75 -2.69
N HIS A 361 -7.11 -15.48 -2.44
CA HIS A 361 -7.24 -14.39 -3.43
C HIS A 361 -6.10 -13.39 -3.28
N PRO A 362 -5.90 -12.50 -4.26
CA PRO A 362 -4.95 -11.39 -4.12
C PRO A 362 -5.32 -10.50 -2.93
N VAL A 363 -4.33 -10.08 -2.16
CA VAL A 363 -4.52 -9.15 -1.03
C VAL A 363 -3.67 -7.90 -1.21
N PHE A 364 -4.14 -6.81 -0.62
CA PHE A 364 -3.40 -5.54 -0.56
C PHE A 364 -2.80 -5.35 0.83
N CYS A 365 -1.61 -4.80 0.88
CA CYS A 365 -0.93 -4.47 2.13
C CYS A 365 0.12 -3.38 1.88
N ASN A 366 0.30 -2.47 2.82
CA ASN A 366 1.34 -1.45 2.78
C ASN A 366 2.70 -2.08 3.13
N ARG A 367 3.38 -2.63 2.11
CA ARG A 367 4.63 -3.40 2.26
C ARG A 367 5.88 -2.68 1.75
N GLY A 368 5.79 -1.41 1.43
CA GLY A 368 6.94 -0.58 1.08
C GLY A 368 7.86 -0.37 2.28
N VAL A 369 7.35 0.23 3.34
CA VAL A 369 8.07 0.49 4.59
C VAL A 369 7.69 -0.50 5.70
N ASN A 370 6.50 -1.06 5.65
CA ASN A 370 5.93 -2.00 6.64
C ASN A 370 5.56 -1.33 7.99
N GLY A 371 5.21 -0.06 7.99
CA GLY A 371 4.67 0.64 9.15
C GLY A 371 3.28 0.14 9.56
N ILE A 372 2.84 0.51 10.74
CA ILE A 372 1.48 0.19 11.23
C ILE A 372 0.48 1.28 10.90
N GLU A 373 0.95 2.46 10.51
CA GLU A 373 0.14 3.59 10.05
C GLU A 373 -0.45 3.36 8.66
N GLY A 374 -1.55 4.01 8.36
CA GLY A 374 -2.09 4.17 7.03
C GLY A 374 -2.82 2.96 6.43
N SER A 375 -2.85 1.80 7.08
CA SER A 375 -3.51 0.61 6.53
C SER A 375 -5.01 0.79 6.37
N LEU A 376 -5.67 1.39 7.37
CA LEU A 376 -7.10 1.70 7.33
C LEU A 376 -7.39 2.79 6.31
N SER A 377 -6.56 3.85 6.28
CA SER A 377 -6.68 4.94 5.31
C SER A 377 -6.52 4.44 3.87
N THR A 378 -5.62 3.49 3.62
CA THR A 378 -5.46 2.88 2.29
C THR A 378 -6.71 2.09 1.89
N ALA A 379 -7.26 1.26 2.77
CA ALA A 379 -8.50 0.55 2.49
C ALA A 379 -9.68 1.52 2.27
N ALA A 380 -9.78 2.56 3.08
CA ALA A 380 -10.79 3.62 2.95
C ALA A 380 -10.68 4.33 1.60
N GLY A 381 -9.49 4.73 1.18
CA GLY A 381 -9.27 5.33 -0.14
C GLY A 381 -9.60 4.40 -1.31
N CYS A 382 -9.32 3.11 -1.17
CA CYS A 382 -9.72 2.10 -2.16
C CYS A 382 -11.24 1.99 -2.25
N SER A 383 -11.98 2.05 -1.11
CA SER A 383 -13.42 1.87 -1.08
C SER A 383 -14.19 2.97 -1.80
N VAL A 384 -13.72 4.22 -1.75
CA VAL A 384 -14.44 5.36 -2.39
C VAL A 384 -14.36 5.38 -3.91
N VAL A 385 -13.47 4.59 -4.50
CA VAL A 385 -13.33 4.42 -5.96
C VAL A 385 -13.65 3.00 -6.40
N SER A 386 -14.27 2.20 -5.54
CA SER A 386 -14.67 0.82 -5.80
C SER A 386 -16.18 0.66 -5.75
N ASP A 387 -16.72 -0.10 -6.69
CA ASP A 387 -18.10 -0.59 -6.71
C ASP A 387 -18.28 -1.93 -5.96
N LYS A 388 -17.15 -2.52 -5.50
CA LYS A 388 -17.12 -3.78 -4.73
C LYS A 388 -16.89 -3.50 -3.27
N GLU A 389 -17.25 -4.48 -2.41
CA GLU A 389 -16.85 -4.46 -1.02
C GLU A 389 -15.33 -4.43 -0.88
N VAL A 390 -14.87 -3.59 0.03
CA VAL A 390 -13.47 -3.46 0.42
C VAL A 390 -13.35 -3.81 1.91
N TYR A 391 -12.66 -4.90 2.18
CA TYR A 391 -12.39 -5.37 3.53
C TYR A 391 -11.03 -4.89 4.02
N CYS A 392 -10.97 -4.49 5.30
CA CYS A 392 -9.73 -4.17 6.00
C CYS A 392 -9.58 -5.06 7.21
N VAL A 393 -8.67 -6.03 7.17
CA VAL A 393 -8.31 -6.86 8.33
C VAL A 393 -7.13 -6.23 9.03
N ILE A 394 -7.33 -5.76 10.26
CA ILE A 394 -6.41 -4.86 10.95
C ILE A 394 -6.29 -5.19 12.44
N GLY A 395 -5.08 -5.11 12.98
CA GLY A 395 -4.86 -5.20 14.43
C GLY A 395 -5.16 -3.88 15.15
N ASP A 396 -5.38 -3.98 16.45
CA ASP A 396 -5.76 -2.88 17.34
C ASP A 396 -4.82 -1.67 17.29
N LEU A 397 -3.53 -1.86 17.48
CA LEU A 397 -2.56 -0.75 17.46
C LEU A 397 -2.57 -0.02 16.12
N SER A 398 -2.64 -0.76 15.01
CA SER A 398 -2.70 -0.18 13.67
C SER A 398 -4.00 0.60 13.46
N PHE A 399 -5.13 0.07 13.95
CA PHE A 399 -6.43 0.72 13.87
C PHE A 399 -6.45 2.02 14.65
N PHE A 400 -6.08 1.99 15.94
CA PHE A 400 -6.11 3.19 16.79
C PHE A 400 -5.10 4.25 16.32
N TYR A 401 -3.98 3.83 15.75
CA TYR A 401 -3.00 4.75 15.18
C TYR A 401 -3.52 5.45 13.90
N ASP A 402 -4.40 4.81 13.14
CA ASP A 402 -4.93 5.30 11.85
C ASP A 402 -6.43 5.62 11.88
N GLN A 403 -7.03 5.77 13.06
CA GLN A 403 -8.47 5.99 13.25
C GLN A 403 -9.02 7.23 12.52
N ASN A 404 -8.18 8.23 12.24
CA ASN A 404 -8.56 9.43 11.48
C ASN A 404 -8.96 9.11 10.03
N ALA A 405 -8.64 7.91 9.53
CA ALA A 405 -9.19 7.41 8.27
C ALA A 405 -10.72 7.43 8.23
N LEU A 406 -11.38 7.33 9.38
CA LEU A 406 -12.82 7.29 9.53
C LEU A 406 -13.45 8.68 9.66
N TRP A 407 -12.64 9.69 9.92
CA TRP A 407 -13.11 11.07 10.10
C TRP A 407 -13.20 11.81 8.75
N ASN A 408 -14.11 11.37 7.91
CA ASN A 408 -14.49 12.05 6.68
C ASN A 408 -15.89 11.59 6.22
N GLN A 409 -16.47 12.30 5.23
CA GLN A 409 -17.83 12.04 4.74
C GLN A 409 -17.87 11.26 3.42
N ASN A 410 -16.73 10.80 2.91
CA ASN A 410 -16.66 10.07 1.63
C ASN A 410 -17.05 8.59 1.78
N LEU A 411 -16.97 8.04 2.99
CA LEU A 411 -17.10 6.62 3.27
C LEU A 411 -18.54 6.12 3.14
N GLN A 412 -18.69 4.96 2.51
CA GLN A 412 -19.96 4.28 2.27
C GLN A 412 -19.96 2.87 2.87
N GLY A 413 -21.07 2.19 2.73
CA GLY A 413 -21.28 0.86 3.29
C GLY A 413 -20.43 -0.25 2.69
N ASN A 414 -19.73 -0.01 1.60
CA ASN A 414 -18.82 -0.98 1.00
C ASN A 414 -17.46 -1.08 1.71
N LEU A 415 -17.15 -0.22 2.69
CA LEU A 415 -16.00 -0.38 3.58
C LEU A 415 -16.36 -1.27 4.77
N ARG A 416 -15.69 -2.40 4.91
CA ARG A 416 -15.90 -3.42 5.94
C ARG A 416 -14.59 -3.61 6.72
N ILE A 417 -14.62 -3.46 8.04
CA ILE A 417 -13.42 -3.51 8.87
C ILE A 417 -13.53 -4.70 9.83
N LEU A 418 -12.57 -5.62 9.75
CA LEU A 418 -12.39 -6.70 10.72
C LEU A 418 -11.22 -6.33 11.63
N LEU A 419 -11.55 -5.85 12.82
CA LEU A 419 -10.59 -5.42 13.83
C LEU A 419 -10.26 -6.58 14.77
N LEU A 420 -9.00 -6.99 14.78
CA LEU A 420 -8.44 -8.02 15.64
C LEU A 420 -7.85 -7.34 16.89
N ASN A 421 -8.58 -7.37 18.01
CA ASN A 421 -8.18 -6.69 19.23
C ASN A 421 -7.78 -7.70 20.33
N ASN A 422 -6.49 -7.78 20.61
CA ASN A 422 -5.97 -8.53 21.76
C ASN A 422 -5.28 -7.63 22.80
N GLY A 423 -5.46 -6.30 22.69
CA GLY A 423 -5.00 -5.31 23.65
C GLY A 423 -3.52 -4.99 23.57
N ARG A 424 -2.76 -5.43 22.54
CA ARG A 424 -1.32 -5.19 22.44
C ARG A 424 -0.72 -5.63 21.10
N GLY A 425 0.51 -5.27 20.86
CA GLY A 425 1.28 -5.79 19.73
C GLY A 425 1.68 -7.26 19.92
N GLY A 426 0.76 -8.19 19.65
CA GLY A 426 0.92 -9.62 19.91
C GLY A 426 2.15 -10.27 19.27
N ILE A 427 2.65 -9.73 18.14
CA ILE A 427 3.87 -10.23 17.48
C ILE A 427 5.11 -10.18 18.40
N PHE A 428 5.17 -9.25 19.33
CA PHE A 428 6.32 -9.08 20.22
C PHE A 428 6.48 -10.23 21.22
N ASN A 429 5.40 -10.95 21.55
CA ASN A 429 5.47 -12.14 22.40
C ASN A 429 6.23 -13.30 21.72
N MET A 430 6.33 -13.30 20.40
CA MET A 430 7.02 -14.34 19.64
C MET A 430 8.51 -14.05 19.38
N LEU A 431 9.02 -12.92 19.90
CA LEU A 431 10.44 -12.54 19.73
C LEU A 431 11.29 -13.11 20.86
N PRO A 432 12.23 -14.05 20.56
CA PRO A 432 13.06 -14.66 21.58
C PRO A 432 13.90 -13.62 22.34
N GLY A 433 13.91 -13.70 23.67
CA GLY A 433 14.66 -12.83 24.55
C GLY A 433 13.92 -11.58 25.01
N LEU A 434 12.85 -11.17 24.32
CA LEU A 434 12.08 -9.98 24.71
C LEU A 434 11.27 -10.21 25.99
N GLU A 435 10.94 -11.45 26.31
CA GLU A 435 10.26 -11.84 27.55
C GLU A 435 11.04 -11.49 28.81
N GLN A 436 12.36 -11.32 28.69
CA GLN A 436 13.23 -10.94 29.77
C GLN A 436 13.24 -9.42 30.06
N SER A 437 12.67 -8.63 29.16
CA SER A 437 12.66 -7.18 29.31
C SER A 437 11.44 -6.69 30.11
N PRO A 438 11.62 -5.94 31.19
CA PRO A 438 10.51 -5.31 31.92
C PRO A 438 9.80 -4.22 31.11
N ALA A 439 10.41 -3.76 30.00
CA ALA A 439 9.82 -2.78 29.08
C ALA A 439 8.89 -3.42 28.04
N ARG A 440 8.80 -4.77 27.97
CA ARG A 440 8.08 -5.48 26.92
C ARG A 440 6.63 -5.04 26.81
N ASP A 441 5.89 -5.12 27.90
CA ASP A 441 4.42 -4.99 27.82
C ASP A 441 3.98 -3.53 27.63
N ALA A 442 4.45 -2.63 28.47
CA ALA A 442 4.02 -1.23 28.42
C ALA A 442 4.63 -0.44 27.27
N PHE A 443 5.90 -0.68 26.91
CA PHE A 443 6.61 0.18 25.95
C PHE A 443 6.80 -0.45 24.57
N VAL A 444 7.09 -1.76 24.51
CA VAL A 444 7.36 -2.42 23.22
C VAL A 444 6.07 -2.98 22.62
N ALA A 445 5.27 -3.68 23.41
CA ALA A 445 4.00 -4.24 22.97
C ALA A 445 2.82 -3.25 23.08
N ALA A 446 3.01 -2.12 23.75
CA ALA A 446 2.03 -1.04 23.91
C ALA A 446 0.66 -1.55 24.39
N GLU A 447 0.67 -2.28 25.52
CA GLU A 447 -0.55 -2.86 26.10
C GLU A 447 -1.61 -1.80 26.42
N HIS A 448 -2.88 -2.12 26.06
CA HIS A 448 -4.03 -1.21 26.25
C HIS A 448 -5.34 -1.97 26.46
N HIS A 449 -6.39 -1.22 26.84
CA HIS A 449 -7.76 -1.72 27.02
C HIS A 449 -8.78 -0.92 26.18
N THR A 450 -8.34 -0.38 25.06
CA THR A 450 -9.16 0.49 24.20
C THR A 450 -10.07 -0.34 23.31
N SER A 451 -11.33 0.13 23.12
CA SER A 451 -12.30 -0.42 22.17
C SER A 451 -12.62 0.60 21.09
N ALA A 452 -12.95 0.12 19.92
CA ALA A 452 -13.35 0.93 18.77
C ALA A 452 -14.80 1.44 18.86
N GLU A 453 -15.61 0.97 19.81
CA GLU A 453 -17.05 1.29 19.91
C GLU A 453 -17.31 2.81 19.94
N GLY A 454 -16.54 3.55 20.77
CA GLY A 454 -16.68 5.01 20.87
C GLY A 454 -16.33 5.73 19.57
N ILE A 455 -15.31 5.27 18.86
CA ILE A 455 -14.88 5.81 17.56
C ILE A 455 -15.96 5.55 16.50
N CYS A 456 -16.53 4.35 16.47
CA CYS A 456 -17.60 3.99 15.55
C CYS A 456 -18.83 4.88 15.75
N ARG A 457 -19.26 5.07 17.00
CA ARG A 457 -20.39 5.92 17.33
C ARG A 457 -20.15 7.39 16.92
N GLN A 458 -18.95 7.91 17.13
CA GLN A 458 -18.58 9.28 16.79
C GLN A 458 -18.59 9.50 15.26
N ASN A 459 -18.25 8.50 14.48
CA ASN A 459 -18.09 8.61 13.01
C ASN A 459 -19.26 7.97 12.23
N ASP A 460 -20.37 7.62 12.89
CA ASP A 460 -21.54 7.00 12.27
C ASP A 460 -21.20 5.70 11.52
N ILE A 461 -20.50 4.80 12.20
CA ILE A 461 -20.08 3.49 11.70
C ILE A 461 -20.86 2.40 12.41
N VAL A 462 -21.39 1.44 11.69
CA VAL A 462 -22.06 0.29 12.28
C VAL A 462 -21.04 -0.55 13.04
N TYR A 463 -21.26 -0.70 14.34
CA TYR A 463 -20.36 -1.46 15.21
C TYR A 463 -20.92 -2.82 15.54
N LEU A 464 -20.11 -3.86 15.33
CA LEU A 464 -20.35 -5.24 15.71
C LEU A 464 -19.25 -5.70 16.66
N ARG A 465 -19.59 -6.62 17.58
CA ARG A 465 -18.64 -7.15 18.58
C ARG A 465 -18.73 -8.65 18.67
N ALA A 466 -17.58 -9.31 18.87
CA ALA A 466 -17.49 -10.70 19.23
C ALA A 466 -16.47 -10.91 20.36
N ASP A 467 -16.88 -11.55 21.44
CA ASP A 467 -16.06 -11.80 22.63
C ASP A 467 -15.66 -13.26 22.81
N GLY A 468 -16.18 -14.15 21.94
CA GLY A 468 -15.93 -15.57 22.11
C GLY A 468 -16.31 -16.41 20.88
N PRO A 469 -16.04 -17.73 20.95
CA PRO A 469 -16.28 -18.64 19.82
C PRO A 469 -17.77 -18.77 19.44
N GLN A 470 -18.68 -18.54 20.38
CA GLN A 470 -20.14 -18.61 20.15
C GLN A 470 -20.63 -17.47 19.26
N ASP A 471 -19.98 -16.30 19.31
CA ASP A 471 -20.40 -15.11 18.57
C ASP A 471 -19.74 -15.02 17.21
N LEU A 472 -18.58 -15.66 17.03
CA LEU A 472 -17.67 -15.46 15.90
C LEU A 472 -18.36 -15.65 14.55
N GLN A 473 -19.03 -16.79 14.36
CA GLN A 473 -19.61 -17.11 13.06
C GLN A 473 -20.70 -16.10 12.67
N GLN A 474 -21.62 -15.84 13.60
CA GLN A 474 -22.70 -14.88 13.36
C GLN A 474 -22.15 -13.47 13.10
N ALA A 475 -21.16 -13.05 13.87
CA ALA A 475 -20.60 -11.70 13.74
C ALA A 475 -19.86 -11.50 12.41
N VAL A 476 -19.05 -12.48 11.98
CA VAL A 476 -18.37 -12.46 10.68
C VAL A 476 -19.37 -12.51 9.53
N ASP A 477 -20.37 -13.41 9.58
CA ASP A 477 -21.41 -13.47 8.55
C ASP A 477 -22.22 -12.15 8.51
N THR A 478 -22.48 -11.52 9.66
CA THR A 478 -23.10 -10.18 9.70
C THR A 478 -22.21 -9.13 9.04
N LEU A 479 -20.90 -9.09 9.35
CA LEU A 479 -19.95 -8.19 8.70
C LEU A 479 -19.97 -8.35 7.17
N LEU A 480 -20.04 -9.59 6.67
CA LEU A 480 -19.97 -9.87 5.24
C LEU A 480 -21.27 -9.52 4.50
N TYR A 481 -22.44 -9.72 5.13
CA TYR A 481 -23.71 -9.72 4.42
C TYR A 481 -24.73 -8.66 4.86
N ILE A 482 -24.44 -7.88 5.91
CA ILE A 482 -25.34 -6.80 6.34
C ILE A 482 -25.45 -5.74 5.25
N ASP A 483 -26.66 -5.35 4.89
CA ASP A 483 -26.89 -4.19 4.05
C ASP A 483 -26.73 -2.90 4.88
N SER A 484 -25.86 -2.02 4.44
CA SER A 484 -25.57 -0.77 5.14
C SER A 484 -25.08 0.29 4.17
N ASN A 485 -25.57 1.50 4.34
CA ASN A 485 -25.08 2.68 3.61
C ASN A 485 -23.86 3.34 4.31
N ARG A 486 -23.48 2.86 5.50
CA ARG A 486 -22.33 3.33 6.27
C ARG A 486 -21.32 2.21 6.46
N PRO A 487 -20.03 2.50 6.67
CA PRO A 487 -19.04 1.50 6.98
C PRO A 487 -19.47 0.59 8.14
N VAL A 488 -19.02 -0.66 8.08
CA VAL A 488 -19.27 -1.64 9.16
C VAL A 488 -17.96 -2.07 9.76
N LEU A 489 -17.87 -2.07 11.08
CA LEU A 489 -16.72 -2.56 11.83
C LEU A 489 -17.14 -3.69 12.75
N LEU A 490 -16.47 -4.83 12.61
CA LEU A 490 -16.53 -5.92 13.58
C LEU A 490 -15.24 -5.92 14.41
N GLU A 491 -15.36 -5.68 15.70
CA GLU A 491 -14.28 -5.81 16.67
C GLU A 491 -14.34 -7.18 17.33
N VAL A 492 -13.28 -7.96 17.16
CA VAL A 492 -13.16 -9.31 17.73
C VAL A 492 -12.10 -9.30 18.82
N PHE A 493 -12.51 -9.59 20.05
CA PHE A 493 -11.62 -9.65 21.21
C PHE A 493 -11.04 -11.08 21.35
N THR A 494 -9.72 -11.15 21.47
CA THR A 494 -9.00 -12.41 21.70
C THR A 494 -8.02 -12.26 22.84
N ASP A 495 -7.56 -13.37 23.40
CA ASP A 495 -6.50 -13.40 24.38
C ASP A 495 -5.13 -13.59 23.70
N VAL A 496 -4.17 -12.78 24.08
CA VAL A 496 -2.84 -12.79 23.44
C VAL A 496 -2.07 -14.10 23.68
N ALA A 497 -2.24 -14.74 24.84
CA ALA A 497 -1.56 -15.99 25.15
C ALA A 497 -2.19 -17.16 24.35
N ASP A 498 -3.51 -17.11 24.15
CA ASP A 498 -4.20 -18.07 23.29
C ASP A 498 -3.82 -17.86 21.82
N ASP A 499 -3.73 -16.61 21.34
CA ASP A 499 -3.27 -16.30 19.99
C ASP A 499 -1.87 -16.88 19.73
N GLU A 500 -0.93 -16.67 20.67
CA GLU A 500 0.42 -17.19 20.59
C GLU A 500 0.45 -18.72 20.60
N ARG A 501 -0.28 -19.35 21.52
CA ARG A 501 -0.36 -20.81 21.65
C ARG A 501 -0.89 -21.45 20.37
N VAL A 502 -2.02 -20.95 19.86
CA VAL A 502 -2.64 -21.46 18.62
C VAL A 502 -1.72 -21.29 17.42
N TYR A 503 -0.99 -20.16 17.32
CA TYR A 503 -0.04 -19.95 16.22
C TYR A 503 1.15 -20.93 16.30
N ARG A 504 1.66 -21.21 17.49
CA ARG A 504 2.74 -22.21 17.70
C ARG A 504 2.26 -23.62 17.37
N ASP A 505 1.06 -23.99 17.82
CA ASP A 505 0.45 -25.28 17.55
C ASP A 505 0.26 -25.49 16.05
N TYR A 506 -0.24 -24.47 15.35
CA TYR A 506 -0.37 -24.49 13.89
C TYR A 506 0.97 -24.75 13.19
N LEU A 507 2.01 -24.02 13.56
CA LEU A 507 3.33 -24.21 12.94
C LEU A 507 3.94 -25.58 13.28
N SER A 508 3.57 -26.20 14.41
CA SER A 508 4.05 -27.54 14.80
C SER A 508 3.54 -28.65 13.88
N VAL A 509 2.40 -28.42 13.19
CA VAL A 509 1.81 -29.38 12.21
C VAL A 509 2.76 -29.62 11.02
N PHE A 510 3.64 -28.67 10.71
CA PHE A 510 4.57 -28.69 9.57
C PHE A 510 6.01 -29.05 9.94
N ARG A 511 6.25 -29.56 11.14
CA ARG A 511 7.57 -29.99 11.61
C ARG A 511 7.74 -31.53 11.60
#